data_c8d0281d44bf50b22901775df18546ab
#
_entry.id   c8d0281d44bf50b22901775df18546ab
#
_cell.length_a   1.000
_cell.length_b   1.000
_cell.length_c   1.000
_cell.angle_alpha   90.00
_cell.angle_beta   90.00
_cell.angle_gamma   90.00
#
_symmetry.space_group_name_H-M   'P 1'
#
loop_
_entity.id
_entity.type
_entity.pdbx_description
1 polymer ?
#
loop_
_entity_poly.entity_id
_entity_poly.type
_entity_poly.pdbx_seq_one_letter_code
_entity_poly.pdbx_strand_id
1 'polypeptide(L)'
;YFIADSKNTSYLYYRNCAVKITKESLTLIDYIDLGGFVWNDHVIDRDFHECSVGEFDYKVFIQNICAKNESRVKSMESTIGFLMHGWKNLSYCPAVILNDEVISDNPEGGTGKGLFMNALAHMKKCVTIDGKSFNFDKSFAYQLVSADTQILCFDDVKKYFDFERLFSLITEGLTLEKKNRDSI
;
A
#
# COMPACT_ATOMS: atom_id res chain seq x y z
N TYR A 1 -21.51 -10.11 2.08
CA TYR A 1 -20.70 -8.88 1.95
C TYR A 1 -19.22 -9.20 1.98
N PHE A 2 -18.40 -8.32 1.43
CA PHE A 2 -16.94 -8.40 1.56
C PHE A 2 -16.48 -7.81 2.89
N ILE A 3 -15.51 -8.46 3.50
CA ILE A 3 -14.89 -7.96 4.73
C ILE A 3 -13.94 -6.84 4.35
N ALA A 4 -14.07 -5.72 5.08
CA ALA A 4 -13.22 -4.55 4.93
C ALA A 4 -12.61 -4.15 6.28
N ASP A 5 -11.49 -3.46 6.21
CA ASP A 5 -10.91 -2.82 7.37
C ASP A 5 -11.87 -1.76 7.94
N SER A 6 -11.85 -1.59 9.25
CA SER A 6 -12.56 -0.53 9.98
C SER A 6 -11.57 0.43 10.62
N LYS A 7 -12.04 1.51 11.22
CA LYS A 7 -11.18 2.48 11.91
C LYS A 7 -10.17 1.85 12.86
N ASN A 8 -10.55 0.78 13.55
CA ASN A 8 -9.75 0.19 14.62
C ASN A 8 -9.33 -1.26 14.34
N THR A 9 -9.58 -1.76 13.13
CA THR A 9 -9.31 -3.15 12.78
C THR A 9 -8.82 -3.23 11.35
N SER A 10 -7.72 -3.93 11.13
CA SER A 10 -7.20 -4.29 9.82
C SER A 10 -7.06 -5.79 9.69
N TYR A 11 -7.08 -6.29 8.47
CA TYR A 11 -6.95 -7.71 8.16
C TYR A 11 -5.82 -7.95 7.16
N LEU A 12 -5.09 -9.05 7.41
CA LEU A 12 -4.21 -9.69 6.44
C LEU A 12 -4.73 -11.11 6.21
N TYR A 13 -4.83 -11.50 4.96
CA TYR A 13 -5.36 -12.80 4.59
C TYR A 13 -4.23 -13.69 4.08
N TYR A 14 -4.02 -14.83 4.71
CA TYR A 14 -3.05 -15.84 4.32
C TYR A 14 -3.79 -17.09 3.84
N ARG A 15 -3.09 -18.03 3.19
CA ARG A 15 -3.75 -19.25 2.69
C ARG A 15 -4.44 -20.06 3.80
N ASN A 16 -3.85 -20.11 4.98
CA ASN A 16 -4.34 -20.91 6.11
C ASN A 16 -5.23 -20.15 7.08
N CYS A 17 -5.21 -18.82 7.12
CA CYS A 17 -6.02 -18.04 8.08
C CYS A 17 -6.11 -16.57 7.70
N ALA A 18 -7.05 -15.85 8.31
CA ALA A 18 -7.06 -14.40 8.38
C ALA A 18 -6.39 -13.93 9.67
N VAL A 19 -5.56 -12.91 9.59
CA VAL A 19 -4.93 -12.25 10.74
C VAL A 19 -5.67 -10.94 10.98
N LYS A 20 -6.40 -10.88 12.08
CA LYS A 20 -7.06 -9.65 12.54
C LYS A 20 -6.12 -8.87 13.43
N ILE A 21 -5.92 -7.61 13.10
CA ILE A 21 -5.01 -6.70 13.78
C ILE A 21 -5.82 -5.55 14.38
N THR A 22 -5.67 -5.36 15.68
CA THR A 22 -6.21 -4.21 16.42
C THR A 22 -5.06 -3.49 17.12
N LYS A 23 -5.36 -2.39 17.80
CA LYS A 23 -4.37 -1.70 18.63
C LYS A 23 -3.83 -2.59 19.76
N GLU A 24 -4.69 -3.47 20.29
CA GLU A 24 -4.41 -4.26 21.50
C GLU A 24 -3.95 -5.68 21.19
N SER A 25 -4.27 -6.22 20.00
CA SER A 25 -4.07 -7.64 19.72
C SER A 25 -3.88 -7.96 18.26
N LEU A 26 -3.23 -9.10 18.03
CA LEU A 26 -3.21 -9.83 16.78
C LEU A 26 -3.93 -11.17 17.05
N THR A 27 -4.93 -11.48 16.23
CA THR A 27 -5.76 -12.69 16.40
C THR A 27 -5.85 -13.45 15.09
N LEU A 28 -5.62 -14.74 15.13
CA LEU A 28 -5.83 -15.64 13.99
C LEU A 28 -7.28 -16.06 13.93
N ILE A 29 -7.87 -16.02 12.74
CA ILE A 29 -9.27 -16.37 12.49
C ILE A 29 -9.30 -17.36 11.34
N ASP A 30 -9.95 -18.50 11.54
CA ASP A 30 -10.24 -19.43 10.46
C ASP A 30 -11.24 -18.83 9.48
N TYR A 31 -11.08 -19.11 8.19
CA TYR A 31 -11.96 -18.54 7.15
C TYR A 31 -13.44 -18.91 7.35
N ILE A 32 -13.72 -20.06 7.97
CA ILE A 32 -15.10 -20.47 8.28
C ILE A 32 -15.75 -19.55 9.31
N ASP A 33 -14.96 -18.94 10.20
CA ASP A 33 -15.41 -18.08 11.29
C ASP A 33 -15.37 -16.59 10.90
N LEU A 34 -14.86 -16.27 9.73
CA LEU A 34 -14.65 -14.89 9.29
C LEU A 34 -15.96 -14.14 9.00
N GLY A 35 -17.02 -14.88 8.64
CA GLY A 35 -18.39 -14.33 8.53
C GLY A 35 -18.64 -13.47 7.29
N GLY A 36 -17.78 -13.51 6.25
CA GLY A 36 -17.94 -12.76 5.01
C GLY A 36 -16.97 -13.21 3.92
N PHE A 37 -16.96 -12.49 2.80
CA PHE A 37 -16.12 -12.81 1.65
C PHE A 37 -14.82 -12.00 1.65
N VAL A 38 -13.78 -12.57 1.09
CA VAL A 38 -12.48 -11.94 0.86
C VAL A 38 -12.18 -11.95 -0.63
N TRP A 39 -11.59 -10.89 -1.15
CA TRP A 39 -11.07 -10.91 -2.51
C TRP A 39 -9.94 -11.94 -2.62
N ASN A 40 -10.01 -12.82 -3.61
CA ASN A 40 -8.97 -13.83 -3.83
C ASN A 40 -7.58 -13.19 -3.99
N ASP A 41 -7.52 -12.09 -4.69
CA ASP A 41 -6.28 -11.34 -4.94
C ASP A 41 -5.73 -10.61 -3.70
N HIS A 42 -6.48 -10.59 -2.59
CA HIS A 42 -6.00 -10.10 -1.29
C HIS A 42 -5.37 -11.21 -0.45
N VAL A 43 -5.53 -12.47 -0.85
CA VAL A 43 -4.92 -13.60 -0.13
C VAL A 43 -3.43 -13.65 -0.46
N ILE A 44 -2.62 -13.48 0.56
CA ILE A 44 -1.16 -13.58 0.50
C ILE A 44 -0.83 -15.05 0.22
N ASP A 45 -0.14 -15.33 -0.89
CA ASP A 45 0.13 -16.68 -1.40
C ASP A 45 1.20 -17.42 -0.58
N ARG A 46 0.97 -17.47 0.74
CA ARG A 46 1.75 -18.26 1.70
C ARG A 46 0.93 -18.50 2.95
N ASP A 47 1.32 -19.49 3.75
CA ASP A 47 0.75 -19.74 5.05
C ASP A 47 1.32 -18.76 6.08
N PHE A 48 0.48 -18.35 7.01
CA PHE A 48 0.93 -17.60 8.18
C PHE A 48 1.59 -18.56 9.17
N HIS A 49 2.75 -18.18 9.65
CA HIS A 49 3.47 -18.83 10.72
C HIS A 49 3.94 -17.79 11.73
N GLU A 50 3.66 -18.03 12.99
CA GLU A 50 4.26 -17.22 14.04
C GLU A 50 5.76 -17.49 14.06
N CYS A 51 6.54 -16.43 14.08
CA CYS A 51 7.98 -16.51 14.22
C CYS A 51 8.41 -15.84 15.53
N SER A 52 9.52 -16.30 16.08
CA SER A 52 10.12 -15.68 17.26
C SER A 52 10.46 -14.22 16.97
N VAL A 53 10.28 -13.37 17.97
CA VAL A 53 10.70 -11.97 17.89
C VAL A 53 12.20 -11.91 17.65
N GLY A 54 12.61 -11.29 16.54
CA GLY A 54 14.01 -11.21 16.13
C GLY A 54 14.22 -10.03 15.16
N GLU A 55 15.46 -9.90 14.70
CA GLU A 55 15.77 -9.02 13.59
C GLU A 55 15.44 -9.73 12.28
N PHE A 56 14.62 -9.08 11.46
CA PHE A 56 14.28 -9.54 10.13
C PHE A 56 14.94 -8.60 9.11
N ASP A 57 15.32 -9.14 7.96
CA ASP A 57 16.01 -8.37 6.91
C ASP A 57 15.29 -7.08 6.54
N TYR A 58 13.96 -7.11 6.46
CA TYR A 58 13.19 -5.91 6.16
C TYR A 58 13.23 -4.87 7.29
N LYS A 59 13.25 -5.30 8.56
CA LYS A 59 13.41 -4.40 9.70
C LYS A 59 14.79 -3.74 9.69
N VAL A 60 15.83 -4.55 9.42
CA VAL A 60 17.21 -4.06 9.26
C VAL A 60 17.30 -3.07 8.09
N PHE A 61 16.65 -3.39 6.97
CA PHE A 61 16.56 -2.48 5.83
C PHE A 61 15.93 -1.13 6.22
N ILE A 62 14.78 -1.12 6.92
CA ILE A 62 14.13 0.11 7.39
C ILE A 62 15.06 0.90 8.32
N GLN A 63 15.73 0.24 9.25
CA GLN A 63 16.70 0.90 10.13
C GLN A 63 17.85 1.54 9.35
N ASN A 64 18.34 0.88 8.31
CA ASN A 64 19.46 1.37 7.50
C ASN A 64 19.07 2.58 6.65
N ILE A 65 17.92 2.55 5.95
CA ILE A 65 17.46 3.71 5.16
C ILE A 65 17.11 4.91 6.04
N CYS A 66 16.81 4.67 7.33
CA CYS A 66 16.58 5.71 8.33
C CYS A 66 17.87 6.15 9.05
N ALA A 67 19.05 5.72 8.59
CA ALA A 67 20.34 5.97 9.25
C ALA A 67 20.33 5.62 10.75
N LYS A 68 19.56 4.57 11.12
CA LYS A 68 19.34 4.11 12.51
C LYS A 68 18.80 5.19 13.48
N ASN A 69 18.23 6.25 12.94
CA ASN A 69 17.56 7.27 13.73
C ASN A 69 16.19 6.77 14.19
N GLU A 70 15.99 6.61 15.49
CA GLU A 70 14.77 6.03 16.06
C GLU A 70 13.49 6.79 15.67
N SER A 71 13.51 8.12 15.60
CA SER A 71 12.36 8.92 15.21
C SER A 71 11.97 8.67 13.75
N ARG A 72 12.97 8.57 12.86
CA ARG A 72 12.74 8.24 11.43
C ARG A 72 12.23 6.81 11.27
N VAL A 73 12.79 5.85 12.02
CA VAL A 73 12.32 4.45 12.01
C VAL A 73 10.85 4.39 12.43
N LYS A 74 10.46 5.01 13.55
CA LYS A 74 9.06 5.07 14.01
C LYS A 74 8.13 5.72 12.99
N SER A 75 8.59 6.79 12.33
CA SER A 75 7.82 7.44 11.27
C SER A 75 7.62 6.51 10.08
N MET A 76 8.65 5.76 9.67
CA MET A 76 8.57 4.82 8.57
C MET A 76 7.69 3.61 8.93
N GLU A 77 7.78 3.08 10.15
CA GLU A 77 6.90 2.02 10.65
C GLU A 77 5.43 2.48 10.67
N SER A 78 5.17 3.71 11.08
CA SER A 78 3.83 4.31 11.03
C SER A 78 3.32 4.46 9.59
N THR A 79 4.19 4.81 8.66
CA THR A 79 3.87 4.89 7.23
C THR A 79 3.53 3.51 6.66
N ILE A 80 4.29 2.48 7.03
CA ILE A 80 3.98 1.09 6.66
C ILE A 80 2.60 0.70 7.21
N GLY A 81 2.34 0.95 8.50
CA GLY A 81 1.06 0.67 9.13
C GLY A 81 -0.11 1.38 8.44
N PHE A 82 0.08 2.65 8.06
CA PHE A 82 -0.91 3.42 7.30
C PHE A 82 -1.20 2.80 5.93
N LEU A 83 -0.16 2.43 5.17
CA LEU A 83 -0.32 1.81 3.85
C LEU A 83 -0.91 0.40 3.91
N MET A 84 -0.69 -0.31 5.02
CA MET A 84 -1.25 -1.64 5.25
C MET A 84 -2.71 -1.63 5.72
N HIS A 85 -3.24 -0.47 6.15
CA HIS A 85 -4.59 -0.32 6.66
C HIS A 85 -5.53 0.19 5.56
N GLY A 86 -6.55 -0.61 5.21
CA GLY A 86 -7.47 -0.29 4.11
C GLY A 86 -8.61 0.66 4.46
N TRP A 87 -8.79 1.05 5.74
CA TRP A 87 -9.84 1.98 6.11
C TRP A 87 -9.45 3.43 5.79
N LYS A 88 -10.35 4.13 5.11
CA LYS A 88 -10.15 5.51 4.70
C LYS A 88 -10.90 6.48 5.63
N ASN A 89 -10.18 7.44 6.19
CA ASN A 89 -10.78 8.57 6.88
C ASN A 89 -11.12 9.69 5.90
N LEU A 90 -12.41 9.89 5.61
CA LEU A 90 -12.86 10.92 4.65
C LEU A 90 -12.51 12.35 5.06
N SER A 91 -12.27 12.59 6.36
CA SER A 91 -11.85 13.91 6.85
C SER A 91 -10.32 14.12 6.83
N TYR A 92 -9.56 13.07 6.58
CA TYR A 92 -8.09 13.12 6.55
C TYR A 92 -7.55 12.01 5.67
N CYS A 93 -7.24 12.35 4.43
CA CYS A 93 -6.79 11.42 3.39
C CYS A 93 -5.40 11.82 2.88
N PRO A 94 -4.32 11.57 3.62
CA PRO A 94 -2.98 11.88 3.15
C PRO A 94 -2.54 10.90 2.06
N ALA A 95 -1.68 11.37 1.15
CA ALA A 95 -0.87 10.52 0.29
C ALA A 95 0.54 10.42 0.87
N VAL A 96 1.19 9.29 0.65
CA VAL A 96 2.59 9.08 1.03
C VAL A 96 3.48 9.45 -0.14
N ILE A 97 4.45 10.33 0.08
CA ILE A 97 5.46 10.70 -0.91
C ILE A 97 6.82 10.24 -0.38
N LEU A 98 7.44 9.30 -1.10
CA LEU A 98 8.81 8.86 -0.81
C LEU A 98 9.79 9.70 -1.62
N ASN A 99 10.66 10.40 -0.94
CA ASN A 99 11.68 11.23 -1.57
C ASN A 99 13.07 10.94 -0.99
N ASP A 100 14.10 11.30 -1.73
CA ASP A 100 15.46 11.24 -1.23
C ASP A 100 15.70 12.37 -0.23
N GLU A 101 16.56 12.14 0.76
CA GLU A 101 16.91 13.15 1.78
C GLU A 101 17.56 14.38 1.13
N VAL A 102 18.40 14.15 0.12
CA VAL A 102 19.04 15.21 -0.66
C VAL A 102 18.38 15.26 -2.03
N ILE A 103 17.73 16.39 -2.31
CA ILE A 103 17.16 16.65 -3.64
C ILE A 103 18.29 17.10 -4.56
N SER A 104 18.53 16.35 -5.63
CA SER A 104 19.55 16.61 -6.64
C SER A 104 18.91 16.72 -8.01
N ASP A 105 19.48 17.56 -8.88
CA ASP A 105 19.09 17.62 -10.30
C ASP A 105 19.50 16.35 -11.07
N ASN A 106 20.50 15.60 -10.55
CA ASN A 106 20.92 14.30 -11.04
C ASN A 106 20.75 13.26 -9.94
N PRO A 107 19.54 12.74 -9.71
CA PRO A 107 19.29 11.77 -8.66
C PRO A 107 20.01 10.46 -8.96
N GLU A 108 20.85 10.03 -8.05
CA GLU A 108 21.42 8.69 -8.04
C GLU A 108 20.35 7.70 -7.57
N GLY A 109 20.08 6.66 -8.35
CA GLY A 109 19.14 5.60 -7.96
C GLY A 109 19.68 4.78 -6.76
N GLY A 110 18.87 3.85 -6.27
CA GLY A 110 19.33 2.87 -5.26
C GLY A 110 19.11 3.28 -3.79
N THR A 111 18.34 4.35 -3.52
CA THR A 111 18.03 4.81 -2.14
C THR A 111 16.99 3.95 -1.41
N GLY A 112 16.49 2.88 -2.03
CA GLY A 112 15.61 1.90 -1.39
C GLY A 112 14.10 2.13 -1.57
N LYS A 113 13.66 3.20 -2.24
CA LYS A 113 12.22 3.48 -2.46
C LYS A 113 11.48 2.31 -3.13
N GLY A 114 12.04 1.77 -4.21
CA GLY A 114 11.46 0.62 -4.91
C GLY A 114 11.43 -0.64 -4.03
N LEU A 115 12.49 -0.89 -3.25
CA LEU A 115 12.51 -2.04 -2.33
C LEU A 115 11.46 -1.90 -1.22
N PHE A 116 11.25 -0.68 -0.70
CA PHE A 116 10.19 -0.39 0.26
C PHE A 116 8.81 -0.74 -0.31
N MET A 117 8.49 -0.30 -1.52
CA MET A 117 7.20 -0.60 -2.16
C MET A 117 7.05 -2.07 -2.54
N ASN A 118 8.10 -2.72 -3.01
CA ASN A 118 8.08 -4.14 -3.34
C ASN A 118 7.75 -5.01 -2.12
N ALA A 119 8.27 -4.68 -0.94
CA ALA A 119 7.93 -5.39 0.28
C ALA A 119 6.43 -5.28 0.62
N LEU A 120 5.83 -4.10 0.46
CA LEU A 120 4.39 -3.90 0.65
C LEU A 120 3.57 -4.70 -0.37
N ALA A 121 4.05 -4.82 -1.61
CA ALA A 121 3.40 -5.59 -2.66
C ALA A 121 3.33 -7.11 -2.37
N HIS A 122 4.15 -7.62 -1.47
CA HIS A 122 4.04 -8.99 -0.96
C HIS A 122 2.92 -9.19 0.08
N MET A 123 2.33 -8.08 0.56
CA MET A 123 1.33 -8.09 1.64
C MET A 123 -0.01 -7.51 1.20
N LYS A 124 -0.02 -6.64 0.20
CA LYS A 124 -1.21 -5.94 -0.30
C LYS A 124 -1.20 -5.94 -1.83
N LYS A 125 -2.39 -5.92 -2.45
CA LYS A 125 -2.48 -5.77 -3.89
C LYS A 125 -2.07 -4.36 -4.31
N CYS A 126 -0.83 -4.23 -4.77
CA CYS A 126 -0.26 -2.98 -5.25
C CYS A 126 -0.36 -2.91 -6.78
N VAL A 127 -0.75 -1.75 -7.30
CA VAL A 127 -0.62 -1.41 -8.71
C VAL A 127 0.41 -0.29 -8.83
N THR A 128 1.46 -0.54 -9.60
CA THR A 128 2.51 0.45 -9.87
C THR A 128 2.35 1.00 -11.28
N ILE A 129 2.30 2.31 -11.38
CA ILE A 129 2.23 3.07 -12.64
C ILE A 129 3.54 3.83 -12.81
N ASP A 130 4.13 3.74 -14.00
CA ASP A 130 5.30 4.55 -14.36
C ASP A 130 4.91 6.04 -14.39
N GLY A 131 5.37 6.80 -13.41
CA GLY A 131 5.05 8.22 -13.26
C GLY A 131 5.70 9.11 -14.31
N LYS A 132 6.79 8.67 -14.96
CA LYS A 132 7.42 9.41 -16.07
C LYS A 132 6.54 9.44 -17.31
N SER A 133 5.95 8.30 -17.66
CA SER A 133 5.13 8.17 -18.87
C SER A 133 3.64 8.43 -18.60
N PHE A 134 3.24 8.56 -17.34
CA PHE A 134 1.84 8.76 -16.96
C PHE A 134 1.28 10.08 -17.48
N ASN A 135 0.07 10.01 -18.01
CA ASN A 135 -0.66 11.18 -18.49
C ASN A 135 -2.13 11.07 -18.04
N PHE A 136 -2.56 12.00 -17.21
CA PHE A 136 -3.91 12.09 -16.69
C PHE A 136 -5.00 12.25 -17.77
N ASP A 137 -4.65 12.81 -18.93
CA ASP A 137 -5.61 13.10 -20.01
C ASP A 137 -5.83 11.92 -20.95
N LYS A 138 -5.09 10.83 -20.78
CA LYS A 138 -5.28 9.63 -21.60
C LYS A 138 -6.51 8.86 -21.12
N SER A 139 -7.38 8.50 -22.07
CA SER A 139 -8.38 7.48 -21.84
C SER A 139 -7.70 6.21 -21.32
N PHE A 140 -8.30 5.54 -20.34
CA PHE A 140 -7.75 4.34 -19.71
C PHE A 140 -6.42 4.54 -18.98
N ALA A 141 -6.11 5.76 -18.50
CA ALA A 141 -4.91 6.03 -17.72
C ALA A 141 -4.75 5.07 -16.52
N TYR A 142 -5.85 4.63 -15.94
CA TYR A 142 -5.92 3.73 -14.78
C TYR A 142 -6.33 2.29 -15.13
N GLN A 143 -6.14 1.85 -16.37
CA GLN A 143 -6.60 0.51 -16.83
C GLN A 143 -6.06 -0.66 -16.01
N LEU A 144 -4.91 -0.50 -15.34
CA LEU A 144 -4.31 -1.51 -14.48
C LEU A 144 -4.97 -1.60 -13.10
N VAL A 145 -5.69 -0.54 -12.70
CA VAL A 145 -6.38 -0.48 -11.41
C VAL A 145 -7.66 -1.31 -11.49
N SER A 146 -8.03 -1.98 -10.42
CA SER A 146 -9.24 -2.77 -10.26
C SER A 146 -9.89 -2.50 -8.91
N ALA A 147 -11.14 -2.91 -8.73
CA ALA A 147 -11.90 -2.66 -7.51
C ALA A 147 -11.25 -3.25 -6.24
N ASP A 148 -10.41 -4.25 -6.41
CA ASP A 148 -9.65 -4.92 -5.35
C ASP A 148 -8.22 -4.37 -5.18
N THR A 149 -7.82 -3.32 -5.92
CA THR A 149 -6.53 -2.65 -5.73
C THR A 149 -6.50 -1.96 -4.36
N GLN A 150 -5.47 -2.25 -3.56
CA GLN A 150 -5.33 -1.73 -2.20
C GLN A 150 -4.34 -0.56 -2.12
N ILE A 151 -3.30 -0.59 -2.94
CA ILE A 151 -2.29 0.48 -3.01
C ILE A 151 -2.07 0.84 -4.47
N LEU A 152 -2.20 2.13 -4.80
CA LEU A 152 -1.80 2.69 -6.08
C LEU A 152 -0.51 3.47 -5.91
N CYS A 153 0.54 3.06 -6.60
CA CYS A 153 1.86 3.66 -6.58
C CYS A 153 2.17 4.32 -7.92
N PHE A 154 2.57 5.58 -7.90
CA PHE A 154 3.19 6.25 -9.04
C PHE A 154 4.70 6.24 -8.81
N ASP A 155 5.41 5.40 -9.54
CA ASP A 155 6.84 5.25 -9.42
C ASP A 155 7.57 6.21 -10.37
N ASP A 156 8.68 6.76 -9.93
CA ASP A 156 9.58 7.60 -10.70
C ASP A 156 8.87 8.77 -11.41
N VAL A 157 8.08 9.53 -10.64
CA VAL A 157 7.33 10.67 -11.17
C VAL A 157 8.25 11.76 -11.72
N LYS A 158 7.88 12.38 -12.84
CA LYS A 158 8.63 13.48 -13.45
C LYS A 158 8.64 14.74 -12.58
N LYS A 159 9.63 15.62 -12.77
CA LYS A 159 9.85 16.87 -12.01
C LYS A 159 8.60 17.77 -11.90
N TYR A 160 7.74 17.78 -12.91
CA TYR A 160 6.50 18.57 -12.97
C TYR A 160 5.28 17.67 -13.00
N PHE A 161 5.28 16.62 -12.17
CA PHE A 161 4.12 15.77 -12.00
C PHE A 161 2.99 16.58 -11.33
N ASP A 162 1.80 16.53 -11.90
CA ASP A 162 0.66 17.31 -11.43
C ASP A 162 -0.01 16.63 -10.24
N PHE A 163 0.51 16.89 -9.05
CA PHE A 163 -0.03 16.34 -7.79
C PHE A 163 -1.43 16.88 -7.47
N GLU A 164 -1.80 18.05 -7.98
CA GLU A 164 -3.13 18.64 -7.73
C GLU A 164 -4.23 17.74 -8.30
N ARG A 165 -4.00 17.13 -9.45
CA ARG A 165 -4.93 16.18 -10.07
C ARG A 165 -5.15 14.88 -9.29
N LEU A 166 -4.33 14.60 -8.30
CA LEU A 166 -4.54 13.48 -7.38
C LEU A 166 -5.52 13.79 -6.26
N PHE A 167 -5.89 15.06 -6.01
CA PHE A 167 -6.72 15.43 -4.87
C PHE A 167 -8.09 14.78 -4.94
N SER A 168 -8.78 14.87 -6.07
CA SER A 168 -10.07 14.20 -6.24
C SER A 168 -9.95 12.67 -6.13
N LEU A 169 -8.91 12.10 -6.71
CA LEU A 169 -8.61 10.67 -6.59
C LEU A 169 -8.46 10.25 -5.12
N ILE A 170 -7.74 11.06 -4.33
CA ILE A 170 -7.47 10.77 -2.92
C ILE A 170 -8.75 10.96 -2.07
N THR A 171 -9.56 11.98 -2.35
CA THR A 171 -10.72 12.34 -1.53
C THR A 171 -12.00 11.63 -1.96
N GLU A 172 -12.28 11.58 -3.26
CA GLU A 172 -13.56 11.12 -3.81
C GLU A 172 -13.50 9.67 -4.32
N GLY A 173 -12.33 9.22 -4.73
CA GLY A 173 -12.12 7.90 -5.32
C GLY A 173 -11.88 7.96 -6.83
N LEU A 174 -11.80 6.81 -7.45
CA LEU A 174 -11.46 6.63 -8.85
C LEU A 174 -12.61 5.98 -9.62
N THR A 175 -13.09 6.64 -10.67
CA THR A 175 -13.94 6.00 -11.67
C THR A 175 -13.05 5.21 -12.63
N LEU A 176 -13.28 3.92 -12.73
CA LEU A 176 -12.49 3.03 -13.59
C LEU A 176 -13.16 2.89 -14.95
N GLU A 177 -12.49 3.34 -15.98
CA GLU A 177 -12.85 3.08 -17.37
C GLU A 177 -11.98 1.95 -17.92
N LYS A 178 -12.62 0.86 -18.34
CA LYS A 178 -11.95 -0.29 -18.97
C LYS A 178 -12.43 -0.46 -20.39
N LYS A 179 -11.50 -0.78 -21.29
CA LYS A 179 -11.84 -1.05 -22.70
C LYS A 179 -12.87 -2.16 -22.80
N ASN A 180 -13.97 -1.92 -23.51
CA ASN A 180 -15.09 -2.85 -23.72
C ASN A 180 -15.82 -3.31 -22.44
N ARG A 181 -15.87 -2.47 -21.41
CA ARG A 181 -16.65 -2.69 -20.17
C ARG A 181 -17.29 -1.38 -19.75
N ASP A 182 -18.41 -1.48 -19.02
CA ASP A 182 -19.03 -0.32 -18.39
C ASP A 182 -18.09 0.24 -17.30
N SER A 183 -18.20 1.55 -17.05
CA SER A 183 -17.44 2.23 -15.99
C SER A 183 -17.84 1.69 -14.61
N ILE A 184 -16.88 1.52 -13.73
CA ILE A 184 -17.06 1.03 -12.35
C ILE A 184 -16.67 2.13 -11.37
#